data_cde38942c70d05dde37498a46ffa7729
#
_entry.id   cde38942c70d05dde37498a46ffa7729
#
_cell.length_a   1.000
_cell.length_b   1.000
_cell.length_c   1.000
_cell.angle_alpha   90.00
_cell.angle_beta   90.00
_cell.angle_gamma   90.00
#
_symmetry.space_group_name_H-M   'P 1'
#
loop_
_entity.id
_entity.type
_entity.pdbx_description
1 polymer ?
#
loop_
_entity_poly.entity_id
_entity_poly.type
_entity_poly.pdbx_seq_one_letter_code
_entity_poly.pdbx_strand_id
1 'polypeptide(L)'
;MRRIGIAALAAAALTYGANAQAQKKYGPQGVSDTEIKIGQTMPHSGPVSVYGIMGRVHMAYFQMVNERGGVNGRKVTLISADDAFSPPKTVEQTRKLVENDGVFMMFGSSSTAGQSAVQKYLNAKKVPQLMLSTGASKFNDPKNFPFTTPILQLYSTEGEVYAQYLMDTKPDAKVAILMQNDDFGRD
;
A
#
# COMPACT_ATOMS: atom_id res chain seq x y z
N MET A 1 -8.60 -84.15 -1.46
CA MET A 1 -8.75 -83.50 -2.78
C MET A 1 -9.45 -82.17 -2.60
N ARG A 2 -8.92 -81.18 -3.24
CA ARG A 2 -9.33 -79.82 -3.49
C ARG A 2 -8.73 -78.76 -2.54
N ARG A 3 -7.66 -78.21 -3.02
CA ARG A 3 -7.06 -76.92 -2.71
C ARG A 3 -7.72 -75.89 -3.64
N ILE A 4 -8.40 -74.87 -3.10
CA ILE A 4 -8.82 -73.66 -3.78
C ILE A 4 -8.70 -72.62 -2.68
N GLY A 5 -7.85 -71.69 -2.67
CA GLY A 5 -7.54 -70.67 -3.65
C GLY A 5 -7.78 -69.34 -2.88
N ILE A 6 -6.78 -68.96 -2.00
CA ILE A 6 -6.77 -67.66 -1.31
C ILE A 6 -5.87 -66.76 -2.15
N ALA A 7 -6.47 -66.05 -3.07
CA ALA A 7 -5.74 -65.01 -3.82
C ALA A 7 -6.74 -64.07 -4.50
N ALA A 8 -7.29 -63.11 -3.77
CA ALA A 8 -7.95 -61.94 -4.36
C ALA A 8 -8.45 -60.97 -3.28
N LEU A 9 -7.56 -60.42 -2.44
CA LEU A 9 -7.92 -59.33 -1.53
C LEU A 9 -6.71 -58.44 -1.20
N ALA A 10 -5.93 -58.09 -2.20
CA ALA A 10 -4.77 -57.23 -2.04
C ALA A 10 -4.60 -56.23 -3.21
N ALA A 11 -5.69 -55.60 -3.67
CA ALA A 11 -5.55 -54.64 -4.77
C ALA A 11 -6.63 -53.50 -4.72
N ALA A 12 -6.93 -52.98 -3.55
CA ALA A 12 -7.84 -51.84 -3.45
C ALA A 12 -7.42 -50.77 -2.40
N ALA A 13 -6.13 -50.60 -2.15
CA ALA A 13 -5.64 -49.67 -1.15
C ALA A 13 -4.49 -48.76 -1.68
N LEU A 14 -4.54 -48.36 -2.94
CA LEU A 14 -3.50 -47.48 -3.50
C LEU A 14 -4.06 -46.58 -4.56
N THR A 15 -4.96 -45.62 -4.24
CA THR A 15 -5.16 -44.43 -5.07
C THR A 15 -5.84 -43.32 -4.28
N TYR A 16 -5.49 -43.06 -3.03
CA TYR A 16 -5.58 -41.74 -2.49
C TYR A 16 -4.21 -41.06 -2.68
N GLY A 17 -3.83 -40.92 -3.91
CA GLY A 17 -2.78 -39.99 -4.30
C GLY A 17 -3.25 -38.60 -3.96
N ALA A 18 -2.74 -38.04 -2.86
CA ALA A 18 -2.87 -36.65 -2.57
C ALA A 18 -2.43 -35.86 -3.81
N ASN A 19 -3.39 -35.29 -4.53
CA ASN A 19 -3.12 -34.17 -5.40
C ASN A 19 -2.73 -32.99 -4.48
N ALA A 20 -1.51 -33.02 -3.98
CA ALA A 20 -0.81 -31.82 -3.60
C ALA A 20 -0.61 -31.05 -4.90
N GLN A 21 -1.64 -30.32 -5.34
CA GLN A 21 -1.46 -29.27 -6.32
C GLN A 21 -0.39 -28.37 -5.73
N ALA A 22 0.80 -28.44 -6.32
CA ALA A 22 1.87 -27.51 -6.02
C ALA A 22 1.26 -26.12 -6.20
N GLN A 23 1.03 -25.45 -5.08
CA GLN A 23 0.46 -24.12 -5.04
C GLN A 23 1.36 -23.27 -5.92
N LYS A 24 0.86 -22.85 -7.08
CA LYS A 24 1.62 -22.01 -8.00
C LYS A 24 2.04 -20.80 -7.20
N LYS A 25 3.32 -20.71 -6.87
CA LYS A 25 3.90 -19.60 -6.14
C LYS A 25 3.83 -18.40 -7.07
N TYR A 26 2.72 -17.65 -7.02
CA TYR A 26 2.64 -16.36 -7.71
C TYR A 26 3.75 -15.47 -7.18
N GLY A 27 4.62 -15.03 -8.08
CA GLY A 27 5.90 -14.42 -7.86
C GLY A 27 6.08 -13.39 -6.76
N PRO A 28 5.39 -12.24 -6.70
CA PRO A 28 5.68 -11.27 -5.65
C PRO A 28 5.01 -11.63 -4.32
N GLN A 29 5.71 -11.31 -3.24
CA GLN A 29 5.18 -11.34 -1.88
C GLN A 29 3.79 -10.68 -1.83
N GLY A 30 2.86 -11.22 -1.04
CA GLY A 30 1.53 -10.66 -0.84
C GLY A 30 0.52 -10.94 -1.95
N VAL A 31 0.86 -11.75 -2.96
CA VAL A 31 -0.07 -12.17 -4.00
C VAL A 31 -0.18 -13.69 -4.03
N SER A 32 -1.42 -14.20 -3.98
CA SER A 32 -1.75 -15.62 -4.10
C SER A 32 -2.81 -15.84 -5.18
N ASP A 33 -3.28 -17.08 -5.31
CA ASP A 33 -4.39 -17.41 -6.21
C ASP A 33 -5.72 -16.77 -5.79
N THR A 34 -5.86 -16.42 -4.52
CA THR A 34 -7.13 -15.96 -3.92
C THR A 34 -7.06 -14.58 -3.29
N GLU A 35 -5.86 -14.03 -3.07
CA GLU A 35 -5.68 -12.79 -2.31
C GLU A 35 -4.57 -11.91 -2.89
N ILE A 36 -4.78 -10.59 -2.82
CA ILE A 36 -3.78 -9.54 -3.00
C ILE A 36 -3.75 -8.74 -1.69
N LYS A 37 -2.64 -8.83 -0.97
CA LYS A 37 -2.45 -8.15 0.31
C LYS A 37 -1.69 -6.85 0.12
N ILE A 38 -2.28 -5.73 0.52
CA ILE A 38 -1.69 -4.39 0.41
C ILE A 38 -1.62 -3.72 1.77
N GLY A 39 -0.63 -2.87 1.98
CA GLY A 39 -0.39 -2.17 3.23
C GLY A 39 -0.63 -0.67 3.12
N GLN A 40 -0.96 -0.05 4.23
CA GLN A 40 -1.13 1.39 4.34
C GLN A 40 -0.72 1.86 5.73
N THR A 41 -0.07 3.03 5.83
CA THR A 41 0.08 3.76 7.08
C THR A 41 -0.79 5.02 7.04
N MET A 42 -1.56 5.23 8.12
CA MET A 42 -2.50 6.35 8.25
C MET A 42 -2.53 6.85 9.69
N PRO A 43 -2.76 8.15 9.91
CA PRO A 43 -2.95 8.68 11.25
C PRO A 43 -4.36 8.36 11.77
N HIS A 44 -4.59 7.13 12.23
CA HIS A 44 -5.87 6.76 12.84
C HIS A 44 -6.04 7.36 14.24
N SER A 45 -4.93 7.76 14.87
CA SER A 45 -4.88 8.46 16.15
C SER A 45 -4.04 9.74 16.08
N GLY A 46 -3.99 10.50 17.16
CA GLY A 46 -3.19 11.72 17.29
C GLY A 46 -3.86 13.00 16.74
N PRO A 47 -3.11 14.14 16.73
CA PRO A 47 -3.67 15.46 16.44
C PRO A 47 -4.27 15.62 15.04
N VAL A 48 -3.79 14.85 14.06
CA VAL A 48 -4.25 14.88 12.67
C VAL A 48 -5.09 13.67 12.29
N SER A 49 -5.68 12.99 13.27
CA SER A 49 -6.50 11.77 13.09
C SER A 49 -7.73 11.94 12.18
N VAL A 50 -8.12 13.17 11.90
CA VAL A 50 -9.14 13.49 10.88
C VAL A 50 -8.77 12.88 9.51
N TYR A 51 -7.49 12.81 9.15
CA TYR A 51 -7.03 12.18 7.91
C TYR A 51 -7.15 10.64 7.92
N GLY A 52 -7.31 10.01 9.09
CA GLY A 52 -7.60 8.59 9.20
C GLY A 52 -8.89 8.16 8.49
N ILE A 53 -9.78 9.13 8.16
CA ILE A 53 -10.97 8.87 7.33
C ILE A 53 -10.60 8.30 5.96
N MET A 54 -9.49 8.72 5.35
CA MET A 54 -9.03 8.22 4.05
C MET A 54 -8.80 6.71 4.12
N GLY A 55 -8.12 6.23 5.18
CA GLY A 55 -7.90 4.79 5.39
C GLY A 55 -9.21 4.01 5.51
N ARG A 56 -10.20 4.55 6.24
CA ARG A 56 -11.54 3.94 6.35
C ARG A 56 -12.26 3.89 5.02
N VAL A 57 -12.18 4.94 4.21
CA VAL A 57 -12.76 4.99 2.86
C VAL A 57 -12.10 3.97 1.95
N HIS A 58 -10.77 3.86 1.97
CA HIS A 58 -10.05 2.85 1.20
C HIS A 58 -10.46 1.42 1.58
N MET A 59 -10.59 1.14 2.88
CA MET A 59 -11.06 -0.18 3.35
C MET A 59 -12.48 -0.48 2.86
N ALA A 60 -13.40 0.48 2.96
CA ALA A 60 -14.77 0.32 2.46
C ALA A 60 -14.82 0.14 0.94
N TYR A 61 -13.97 0.86 0.20
CA TYR A 61 -13.86 0.69 -1.25
C TYR A 61 -13.39 -0.72 -1.63
N PHE A 62 -12.33 -1.23 -1.00
CA PHE A 62 -11.86 -2.59 -1.29
C PHE A 62 -12.84 -3.66 -0.81
N GLN A 63 -13.60 -3.42 0.25
CA GLN A 63 -14.71 -4.29 0.62
C GLN A 63 -15.74 -4.36 -0.52
N MET A 64 -16.18 -3.24 -1.05
CA MET A 64 -17.10 -3.19 -2.19
C MET A 64 -16.52 -3.90 -3.44
N VAL A 65 -15.23 -3.73 -3.72
CA VAL A 65 -14.54 -4.45 -4.81
C VAL A 65 -14.61 -5.96 -4.59
N ASN A 66 -14.36 -6.40 -3.35
CA ASN A 66 -14.39 -7.82 -2.98
C ASN A 66 -15.79 -8.44 -3.10
N GLU A 67 -16.83 -7.70 -2.73
CA GLU A 67 -18.23 -8.11 -2.89
C GLU A 67 -18.63 -8.30 -4.35
N ARG A 68 -17.92 -7.61 -5.27
CA ARG A 68 -18.09 -7.74 -6.73
C ARG A 68 -17.19 -8.80 -7.36
N GLY A 69 -16.54 -9.64 -6.55
CA GLY A 69 -15.67 -10.73 -7.01
C GLY A 69 -14.18 -10.41 -7.00
N GLY A 70 -13.77 -9.26 -6.45
CA GLY A 70 -12.37 -8.87 -6.30
C GLY A 70 -11.68 -8.50 -7.62
N VAL A 71 -10.36 -8.65 -7.65
CA VAL A 71 -9.52 -8.37 -8.82
C VAL A 71 -9.09 -9.69 -9.46
N ASN A 72 -9.64 -10.01 -10.61
CA ASN A 72 -9.42 -11.30 -11.29
C ASN A 72 -9.68 -12.51 -10.36
N GLY A 73 -10.78 -12.47 -9.61
CA GLY A 73 -11.17 -13.51 -8.65
C GLY A 73 -10.39 -13.51 -7.33
N ARG A 74 -9.50 -12.53 -7.10
CA ARG A 74 -8.73 -12.40 -5.86
C ARG A 74 -9.31 -11.32 -4.97
N LYS A 75 -9.42 -11.59 -3.67
CA LYS A 75 -9.71 -10.56 -2.68
C LYS A 75 -8.55 -9.59 -2.55
N VAL A 76 -8.85 -8.29 -2.44
CA VAL A 76 -7.89 -7.27 -2.02
C VAL A 76 -8.03 -7.08 -0.51
N THR A 77 -6.98 -7.39 0.24
CA THR A 77 -6.91 -7.19 1.69
C THR A 77 -6.04 -5.99 1.99
N LEU A 78 -6.66 -4.88 2.41
CA LEU A 78 -5.95 -3.68 2.86
C LEU A 78 -5.70 -3.75 4.36
N ILE A 79 -4.43 -3.74 4.78
CA ILE A 79 -4.01 -3.62 6.18
C ILE A 79 -3.60 -2.15 6.40
N SER A 80 -4.44 -1.41 7.13
CA SER A 80 -4.21 0.00 7.44
C SER A 80 -3.71 0.15 8.88
N ALA A 81 -2.42 0.49 9.04
CA ALA A 81 -1.76 0.61 10.32
C ALA A 81 -1.73 2.07 10.79
N ASP A 82 -1.92 2.27 12.10
CA ASP A 82 -1.85 3.59 12.72
C ASP A 82 -0.42 4.04 12.93
N ASP A 83 -0.04 5.15 12.30
CA ASP A 83 1.27 5.78 12.51
C ASP A 83 1.19 7.08 13.33
N ALA A 84 0.00 7.49 13.76
CA ALA A 84 -0.25 8.74 14.50
C ALA A 84 0.42 9.98 13.87
N PHE A 85 0.67 9.97 12.56
CA PHE A 85 1.40 11.00 11.81
C PHE A 85 2.86 11.20 12.27
N SER A 86 3.47 10.17 12.85
CA SER A 86 4.82 10.19 13.39
C SER A 86 5.79 9.45 12.46
N PRO A 87 6.81 10.11 11.87
CA PRO A 87 7.74 9.44 10.98
C PRO A 87 8.43 8.20 11.58
N PRO A 88 8.85 8.18 12.87
CA PRO A 88 9.34 6.95 13.49
C PRO A 88 8.32 5.81 13.49
N LYS A 89 7.05 6.09 13.80
CA LYS A 89 5.98 5.09 13.76
C LYS A 89 5.67 4.67 12.33
N THR A 90 5.70 5.60 11.36
CA THR A 90 5.55 5.26 9.94
C THR A 90 6.62 4.23 9.52
N VAL A 91 7.87 4.41 9.94
CA VAL A 91 8.97 3.46 9.68
C VAL A 91 8.68 2.10 10.32
N GLU A 92 8.30 2.08 11.61
CA GLU A 92 7.97 0.86 12.35
C GLU A 92 6.84 0.08 11.66
N GLN A 93 5.70 0.75 11.42
CA GLN A 93 4.53 0.11 10.83
C GLN A 93 4.78 -0.33 9.38
N THR A 94 5.50 0.46 8.59
CA THR A 94 5.88 0.06 7.23
C THR A 94 6.74 -1.19 7.22
N ARG A 95 7.75 -1.29 8.12
CA ARG A 95 8.56 -2.50 8.23
C ARG A 95 7.72 -3.71 8.64
N LYS A 96 6.83 -3.56 9.62
CA LYS A 96 5.92 -4.61 10.03
C LYS A 96 5.05 -5.10 8.86
N LEU A 97 4.43 -4.19 8.13
CA LEU A 97 3.60 -4.52 6.95
C LEU A 97 4.40 -5.28 5.89
N VAL A 98 5.63 -4.85 5.60
CA VAL A 98 6.46 -5.46 4.56
C VAL A 98 7.09 -6.79 5.03
N GLU A 99 7.67 -6.82 6.22
CA GLU A 99 8.52 -7.93 6.68
C GLU A 99 7.71 -9.03 7.40
N ASN A 100 6.65 -8.65 8.15
CA ASN A 100 5.86 -9.61 8.94
C ASN A 100 4.52 -9.93 8.26
N ASP A 101 3.76 -8.91 7.84
CA ASP A 101 2.45 -9.11 7.24
C ASP A 101 2.56 -9.51 5.76
N GLY A 102 3.72 -9.27 5.14
CA GLY A 102 4.06 -9.71 3.81
C GLY A 102 3.21 -9.04 2.72
N VAL A 103 3.00 -7.74 2.80
CA VAL A 103 2.23 -7.01 1.79
C VAL A 103 2.94 -6.94 0.45
N PHE A 104 2.17 -6.92 -0.64
CA PHE A 104 2.66 -6.76 -2.01
C PHE A 104 3.18 -5.35 -2.27
N MET A 105 2.44 -4.35 -1.78
CA MET A 105 2.75 -2.94 -1.97
C MET A 105 2.19 -2.10 -0.83
N MET A 106 2.70 -0.86 -0.69
CA MET A 106 2.09 0.19 0.11
C MET A 106 1.16 1.03 -0.78
N PHE A 107 -0.04 1.33 -0.30
CA PHE A 107 -1.08 2.01 -1.09
C PHE A 107 -1.69 3.18 -0.32
N GLY A 108 -1.73 4.36 -0.93
CA GLY A 108 -2.50 5.50 -0.44
C GLY A 108 -2.10 6.04 0.93
N SER A 109 -0.88 5.74 1.39
CA SER A 109 -0.37 6.23 2.68
C SER A 109 -0.24 7.76 2.69
N SER A 110 -0.44 8.38 3.84
CA SER A 110 -0.39 9.83 4.03
C SER A 110 0.86 10.27 4.80
N SER A 111 1.13 11.56 4.85
CA SER A 111 2.28 12.22 5.50
C SER A 111 3.53 12.34 4.61
N THR A 112 3.90 13.56 4.24
CA THR A 112 5.14 13.80 3.49
C THR A 112 6.37 13.33 4.26
N ALA A 113 6.53 13.75 5.51
CA ALA A 113 7.68 13.39 6.34
C ALA A 113 7.76 11.87 6.62
N GLY A 114 6.62 11.24 6.94
CA GLY A 114 6.55 9.80 7.18
C GLY A 114 6.90 9.00 5.93
N GLN A 115 6.32 9.36 4.79
CA GLN A 115 6.58 8.66 3.53
C GLN A 115 8.00 8.87 3.01
N SER A 116 8.61 10.05 3.24
CA SER A 116 10.01 10.31 2.97
C SER A 116 10.95 9.38 3.76
N ALA A 117 10.62 9.13 5.02
CA ALA A 117 11.42 8.27 5.88
C ALA A 117 11.49 6.80 5.43
N VAL A 118 10.48 6.34 4.67
CA VAL A 118 10.40 4.94 4.20
C VAL A 118 10.71 4.76 2.71
N GLN A 119 10.79 5.84 1.92
CA GLN A 119 10.93 5.79 0.48
C GLN A 119 12.16 4.99 0.01
N LYS A 120 13.33 5.28 0.58
CA LYS A 120 14.58 4.56 0.24
C LYS A 120 14.49 3.07 0.58
N TYR A 121 13.93 2.75 1.75
CA TYR A 121 13.74 1.37 2.20
C TYR A 121 12.82 0.60 1.24
N LEU A 122 11.66 1.15 0.91
CA LEU A 122 10.69 0.50 0.02
C LEU A 122 11.26 0.31 -1.38
N ASN A 123 11.95 1.33 -1.93
CA ASN A 123 12.60 1.20 -3.24
C ASN A 123 13.73 0.15 -3.24
N ALA A 124 14.56 0.10 -2.18
CA ALA A 124 15.59 -0.94 -2.05
C ALA A 124 15.00 -2.36 -1.95
N LYS A 125 13.86 -2.51 -1.30
CA LYS A 125 13.12 -3.78 -1.19
C LYS A 125 12.29 -4.11 -2.45
N LYS A 126 12.21 -3.17 -3.42
CA LYS A 126 11.34 -3.26 -4.60
C LYS A 126 9.86 -3.45 -4.24
N VAL A 127 9.44 -2.88 -3.13
CA VAL A 127 8.04 -2.82 -2.70
C VAL A 127 7.44 -1.52 -3.22
N PRO A 128 6.43 -1.57 -4.10
CA PRO A 128 5.81 -0.37 -4.63
C PRO A 128 5.18 0.50 -3.52
N GLN A 129 5.40 1.80 -3.61
CA GLN A 129 4.84 2.84 -2.75
C GLN A 129 3.94 3.72 -3.61
N LEU A 130 2.69 3.32 -3.77
CA LEU A 130 1.81 3.87 -4.79
C LEU A 130 0.71 4.76 -4.19
N MET A 131 0.28 5.74 -4.99
CA MET A 131 -0.85 6.60 -4.69
C MET A 131 -0.66 7.37 -3.38
N LEU A 132 0.55 7.87 -3.14
CA LEU A 132 0.85 8.66 -1.94
C LEU A 132 -0.05 9.87 -1.86
N SER A 133 -0.70 10.06 -0.71
CA SER A 133 -1.55 11.22 -0.43
C SER A 133 -0.71 12.42 0.01
N THR A 134 0.17 12.84 -0.90
CA THR A 134 1.01 14.04 -0.79
C THR A 134 1.37 14.55 -2.18
N GLY A 135 1.46 15.86 -2.34
CA GLY A 135 1.92 16.53 -3.56
C GLY A 135 3.38 16.97 -3.52
N ALA A 136 4.15 16.50 -2.52
CA ALA A 136 5.54 16.91 -2.39
C ALA A 136 6.37 16.47 -3.59
N SER A 137 7.05 17.43 -4.21
CA SER A 137 7.80 17.30 -5.47
C SER A 137 8.88 16.22 -5.43
N LYS A 138 9.46 15.98 -4.28
CA LYS A 138 10.45 14.92 -4.04
C LYS A 138 9.98 13.50 -4.39
N PHE A 139 8.67 13.22 -4.40
CA PHE A 139 8.13 11.92 -4.79
C PHE A 139 7.93 11.77 -6.30
N ASN A 140 8.08 12.84 -7.06
CA ASN A 140 8.05 12.83 -8.52
C ASN A 140 9.45 12.65 -9.12
N ASP A 141 10.17 11.63 -8.67
CA ASP A 141 11.53 11.29 -9.13
C ASP A 141 11.58 9.80 -9.55
N PRO A 142 10.99 9.42 -10.69
CA PRO A 142 10.97 8.04 -11.13
C PRO A 142 12.35 7.49 -11.53
N LYS A 143 13.32 8.36 -11.76
CA LYS A 143 14.70 7.97 -12.10
C LYS A 143 15.40 7.34 -10.88
N ASN A 144 15.29 7.97 -9.71
CA ASN A 144 15.95 7.50 -8.49
C ASN A 144 15.04 6.60 -7.63
N PHE A 145 13.71 6.77 -7.74
CA PHE A 145 12.71 6.05 -6.95
C PHE A 145 11.61 5.44 -7.84
N PRO A 146 11.95 4.46 -8.70
CA PRO A 146 11.03 3.89 -9.68
C PRO A 146 9.83 3.15 -9.07
N PHE A 147 9.87 2.83 -7.78
CA PHE A 147 8.77 2.18 -7.06
C PHE A 147 7.90 3.16 -6.27
N THR A 148 8.07 4.48 -6.45
CA THR A 148 7.28 5.50 -5.74
C THR A 148 6.44 6.31 -6.73
N THR A 149 5.14 6.47 -6.43
CA THR A 149 4.22 7.27 -7.25
C THR A 149 3.26 8.06 -6.35
N PRO A 150 3.28 9.40 -6.37
CA PRO A 150 2.26 10.22 -5.72
C PRO A 150 0.96 10.20 -6.54
N ILE A 151 -0.15 10.64 -5.91
CA ILE A 151 -1.44 10.82 -6.59
C ILE A 151 -1.90 12.27 -6.63
N LEU A 152 -1.45 13.06 -5.67
CA LEU A 152 -1.84 14.48 -5.63
C LEU A 152 -1.04 15.29 -6.65
N GLN A 153 -1.63 16.39 -7.08
CA GLN A 153 -0.93 17.43 -7.82
C GLN A 153 0.27 17.93 -7.00
N LEU A 154 1.34 18.32 -7.69
CA LEU A 154 2.53 18.86 -7.02
C LEU A 154 2.19 20.16 -6.30
N TYR A 155 2.68 20.34 -5.08
CA TYR A 155 2.50 21.56 -4.30
C TYR A 155 3.13 22.78 -4.97
N SER A 156 4.27 22.60 -5.66
CA SER A 156 4.88 23.64 -6.47
C SER A 156 3.93 24.16 -7.56
N THR A 157 3.23 23.29 -8.27
CA THR A 157 2.23 23.67 -9.28
C THR A 157 1.05 24.40 -8.64
N GLU A 158 0.61 23.96 -7.47
CA GLU A 158 -0.45 24.64 -6.70
C GLU A 158 0.01 26.05 -6.30
N GLY A 159 1.25 26.19 -5.81
CA GLY A 159 1.87 27.46 -5.49
C GLY A 159 1.95 28.41 -6.69
N GLU A 160 2.33 27.91 -7.86
CA GLU A 160 2.36 28.68 -9.11
C GLU A 160 0.97 29.21 -9.50
N VAL A 161 -0.07 28.40 -9.38
CA VAL A 161 -1.45 28.78 -9.66
C VAL A 161 -1.92 29.89 -8.70
N TYR A 162 -1.63 29.76 -7.40
CA TYR A 162 -1.96 30.80 -6.43
C TYR A 162 -1.19 32.09 -6.66
N ALA A 163 0.09 32.01 -6.99
CA ALA A 163 0.91 33.16 -7.31
C ALA A 163 0.36 33.92 -8.55
N GLN A 164 0.04 33.18 -9.62
CA GLN A 164 -0.54 33.76 -10.83
C GLN A 164 -1.88 34.45 -10.53
N TYR A 165 -2.76 33.78 -9.79
CA TYR A 165 -4.05 34.40 -9.39
C TYR A 165 -3.88 35.68 -8.60
N LEU A 166 -2.92 35.73 -7.68
CA LEU A 166 -2.65 36.94 -6.89
C LEU A 166 -2.07 38.07 -7.77
N MET A 167 -1.15 37.76 -8.68
CA MET A 167 -0.60 38.75 -9.61
C MET A 167 -1.68 39.34 -10.51
N ASP A 168 -2.62 38.55 -10.97
CA ASP A 168 -3.69 39.00 -11.87
C ASP A 168 -4.78 39.78 -11.15
N THR A 169 -5.05 39.46 -9.88
CA THR A 169 -6.20 40.02 -9.15
C THR A 169 -5.84 41.04 -8.06
N LYS A 170 -4.65 40.93 -7.49
CA LYS A 170 -4.17 41.75 -6.34
C LYS A 170 -2.63 41.92 -6.42
N PRO A 171 -2.11 42.63 -7.45
CA PRO A 171 -0.66 42.73 -7.67
C PRO A 171 0.13 43.38 -6.53
N ASP A 172 -0.53 44.23 -5.73
CA ASP A 172 0.09 44.92 -4.58
C ASP A 172 -0.08 44.17 -3.26
N ALA A 173 -0.60 42.94 -3.27
CA ALA A 173 -0.87 42.20 -2.04
C ALA A 173 0.43 41.85 -1.31
N LYS A 174 0.44 42.05 0.02
CA LYS A 174 1.48 41.49 0.90
C LYS A 174 1.04 40.10 1.31
N VAL A 175 1.82 39.11 0.94
CA VAL A 175 1.53 37.69 1.20
C VAL A 175 2.29 37.23 2.43
N ALA A 176 1.62 36.53 3.34
CA ALA A 176 2.23 35.80 4.44
C ALA A 176 1.85 34.33 4.34
N ILE A 177 2.81 33.43 4.57
CA ILE A 177 2.61 31.99 4.50
C ILE A 177 2.79 31.40 5.91
N LEU A 178 1.76 30.73 6.41
CA LEU A 178 1.86 29.87 7.58
C LEU A 178 2.11 28.44 7.12
N MET A 179 3.24 27.86 7.51
CA MET A 179 3.62 26.53 7.07
C MET A 179 4.02 25.62 8.25
N GLN A 180 3.90 24.32 8.08
CA GLN A 180 4.50 23.32 8.96
C GLN A 180 6.02 23.30 8.75
N ASN A 181 6.81 23.27 9.85
CA ASN A 181 8.26 23.34 9.76
C ASN A 181 8.88 21.93 9.51
N ASP A 182 8.52 21.32 8.41
CA ASP A 182 9.05 20.03 7.94
C ASP A 182 9.08 19.94 6.40
N ASP A 183 9.29 18.73 5.86
CA ASP A 183 9.32 18.46 4.42
C ASP A 183 8.02 18.83 3.70
N PHE A 184 6.87 18.78 4.39
CA PHE A 184 5.59 19.16 3.80
C PHE A 184 5.48 20.68 3.59
N GLY A 185 5.77 21.45 4.64
CA GLY A 185 5.59 22.89 4.59
C GLY A 185 6.70 23.63 3.83
N ARG A 186 7.80 22.97 3.49
CA ARG A 186 8.92 23.57 2.77
C ARG A 186 8.90 23.32 1.26
N ASP A 187 8.04 22.41 0.79
CA ASP A 187 7.90 22.09 -0.61
C ASP A 187 7.04 23.14 -1.32
#